data_691fd3c4db55c85a81066a075eeaa468
#
_entry.id   691fd3c4db55c85a81066a075eeaa468
#
_cell.length_a   1.000
_cell.length_b   1.000
_cell.length_c   1.000
_cell.angle_alpha   90.00
_cell.angle_beta   90.00
_cell.angle_gamma   90.00
#
_symmetry.space_group_name_H-M   'P 1'
#
loop_
_entity.id
_entity.type
_entity.pdbx_description
1 polymer ?
#
loop_
_entity_poly.entity_id
_entity_poly.type
_entity_poly.pdbx_seq_one_letter_code
_entity_poly.pdbx_strand_id
1 'polypeptide(L)'
;MRIHPRLLAAILLLGTRLALPDAQAADTSAAEQLQRWNQVAGQAGDAARGRGFFTARHGGEWSCASCHGTVPTGPGKHASTGKTIEPLAPAFNPKAFTDTAKVDKWFRRNCKDVLSRECSAAEKADVMAFLTSLKP
;
A
#
# COMPACT_ATOMS: atom_id res chain seq x y z
N MET A 1 9.35 32.59 73.00
CA MET A 1 8.68 31.54 72.24
C MET A 1 8.80 31.92 70.77
N ARG A 2 9.77 31.31 70.06
CA ARG A 2 10.10 31.67 68.64
C ARG A 2 9.69 30.52 67.79
N ILE A 3 8.73 30.75 66.88
CA ILE A 3 8.22 29.78 65.92
C ILE A 3 9.03 29.88 64.63
N HIS A 4 9.67 28.81 64.23
CA HIS A 4 10.43 28.73 62.96
C HIS A 4 9.47 28.24 61.84
N PRO A 5 9.41 28.94 60.69
CA PRO A 5 8.67 28.41 59.55
C PRO A 5 9.53 27.38 58.80
N ARG A 6 9.00 26.19 58.60
CA ARG A 6 9.53 25.10 57.77
C ARG A 6 9.24 25.41 56.29
N LEU A 7 10.28 25.69 55.50
CA LEU A 7 10.22 25.80 54.08
C LEU A 7 10.07 24.38 53.48
N LEU A 8 8.90 24.12 52.91
CA LEU A 8 8.66 22.93 52.08
C LEU A 8 9.09 23.23 50.66
N ALA A 9 10.21 22.64 50.22
CA ALA A 9 10.65 22.69 48.83
C ALA A 9 9.87 21.68 48.02
N ALA A 10 9.00 22.17 47.13
CA ALA A 10 8.28 21.35 46.17
C ALA A 10 9.21 21.03 44.97
N ILE A 11 9.66 19.80 44.83
CA ILE A 11 10.42 19.33 43.67
C ILE A 11 9.44 19.06 42.53
N LEU A 12 9.41 19.93 41.52
CA LEU A 12 8.71 19.71 40.27
C LEU A 12 9.52 18.71 39.41
N LEU A 13 9.10 17.47 39.35
CA LEU A 13 9.61 16.50 38.38
C LEU A 13 9.02 16.78 37.00
N LEU A 14 9.76 17.50 36.15
CA LEU A 14 9.45 17.59 34.73
C LEU A 14 9.70 16.23 34.07
N GLY A 15 8.64 15.43 33.90
CA GLY A 15 8.68 14.23 33.11
C GLY A 15 8.74 14.55 31.62
N THR A 16 9.92 14.48 31.02
CA THR A 16 10.08 14.50 29.56
C THR A 16 9.46 13.25 28.98
N ARG A 17 8.27 13.39 28.37
CA ARG A 17 7.68 12.32 27.55
C ARG A 17 8.47 12.25 26.23
N LEU A 18 9.29 11.22 26.07
CA LEU A 18 9.81 10.84 24.76
C LEU A 18 8.60 10.39 23.91
N ALA A 19 8.25 11.21 22.92
CA ALA A 19 7.32 10.81 21.88
C ALA A 19 7.99 9.71 21.04
N LEU A 20 7.56 8.48 21.18
CA LEU A 20 7.91 7.40 20.26
C LEU A 20 7.26 7.73 18.90
N PRO A 21 7.98 7.55 17.77
CA PRO A 21 7.36 7.72 16.46
C PRO A 21 6.20 6.71 16.36
N ASP A 22 5.00 7.22 16.06
CA ASP A 22 3.83 6.41 15.73
C ASP A 22 4.20 5.54 14.52
N ALA A 23 4.56 4.29 14.78
CA ALA A 23 4.55 3.27 13.74
C ALA A 23 3.07 3.09 13.37
N GLN A 24 2.65 3.70 12.24
CA GLN A 24 1.29 3.50 11.74
C GLN A 24 1.07 2.00 11.55
N ALA A 25 0.24 1.44 12.43
CA ALA A 25 -0.20 0.06 12.30
C ALA A 25 -0.90 -0.12 10.95
N ALA A 26 -0.65 -1.25 10.28
CA ALA A 26 -1.38 -1.61 9.08
C ALA A 26 -2.89 -1.62 9.38
N ASP A 27 -3.69 -0.94 8.55
CA ASP A 27 -5.16 -0.91 8.68
C ASP A 27 -5.84 -2.00 7.84
N THR A 28 -5.05 -2.72 7.03
CA THR A 28 -5.50 -3.76 6.11
C THR A 28 -4.34 -4.67 5.71
N SER A 29 -4.63 -5.69 4.94
CA SER A 29 -3.67 -6.60 4.32
C SER A 29 -3.99 -6.83 2.84
N ALA A 30 -3.04 -7.39 2.09
CA ALA A 30 -3.27 -7.75 0.69
C ALA A 30 -4.43 -8.73 0.52
N ALA A 31 -4.60 -9.69 1.44
CA ALA A 31 -5.71 -10.64 1.42
C ALA A 31 -7.06 -9.94 1.65
N GLU A 32 -7.15 -9.02 2.60
CA GLU A 32 -8.35 -8.22 2.86
C GLU A 32 -8.68 -7.29 1.70
N GLN A 33 -7.68 -6.69 1.06
CA GLN A 33 -7.90 -5.88 -0.14
C GLN A 33 -8.41 -6.71 -1.32
N LEU A 34 -7.90 -7.93 -1.54
CA LEU A 34 -8.45 -8.85 -2.53
C LEU A 34 -9.91 -9.18 -2.20
N GLN A 35 -10.21 -9.54 -0.97
CA GLN A 35 -11.57 -9.84 -0.52
C GLN A 35 -12.52 -8.63 -0.72
N ARG A 36 -12.08 -7.44 -0.35
CA ARG A 36 -12.82 -6.20 -0.54
C ARG A 36 -13.20 -5.98 -2.01
N TRP A 37 -12.23 -6.10 -2.93
CA TRP A 37 -12.50 -5.92 -4.36
C TRP A 37 -13.36 -7.04 -4.94
N ASN A 38 -13.22 -8.28 -4.48
CA ASN A 38 -14.12 -9.37 -4.83
C ASN A 38 -15.58 -9.06 -4.45
N GLN A 39 -15.80 -8.53 -3.25
CA GLN A 39 -17.13 -8.14 -2.78
C GLN A 39 -17.71 -7.01 -3.63
N VAL A 40 -16.94 -5.96 -3.91
CA VAL A 40 -17.40 -4.83 -4.73
C VAL A 40 -17.66 -5.26 -6.18
N ALA A 41 -16.86 -6.17 -6.73
CA ALA A 41 -17.03 -6.71 -8.07
C ALA A 41 -18.19 -7.72 -8.19
N GLY A 42 -18.66 -8.28 -7.06
CA GLY A 42 -19.65 -9.36 -7.05
C GLY A 42 -19.12 -10.69 -7.60
N GLN A 43 -17.80 -10.83 -7.73
CA GLN A 43 -17.12 -12.02 -8.25
C GLN A 43 -15.70 -12.13 -7.72
N ALA A 44 -15.16 -13.35 -7.70
CA ALA A 44 -13.77 -13.58 -7.35
C ALA A 44 -12.82 -13.06 -8.44
N GLY A 45 -11.74 -12.42 -8.02
CA GLY A 45 -10.64 -12.08 -8.91
C GLY A 45 -9.92 -13.32 -9.42
N ASP A 46 -9.44 -13.26 -10.66
CA ASP A 46 -8.74 -14.34 -11.33
C ASP A 46 -7.29 -13.92 -11.63
N ALA A 47 -6.32 -14.70 -11.16
CA ALA A 47 -4.91 -14.38 -11.28
C ALA A 47 -4.41 -14.37 -12.74
N ALA A 48 -4.96 -15.23 -13.61
CA ALA A 48 -4.56 -15.26 -15.01
C ALA A 48 -5.09 -14.05 -15.77
N ARG A 49 -6.35 -13.65 -15.54
CA ARG A 49 -6.90 -12.40 -16.08
C ARG A 49 -6.13 -11.20 -15.53
N GLY A 50 -5.82 -11.19 -14.23
CA GLY A 50 -5.05 -10.16 -13.58
C GLY A 50 -3.65 -10.00 -14.17
N ARG A 51 -2.96 -11.11 -14.46
CA ARG A 51 -1.67 -11.08 -15.17
C ARG A 51 -1.80 -10.49 -16.57
N GLY A 52 -2.80 -10.94 -17.34
CA GLY A 52 -3.06 -10.41 -18.68
C GLY A 52 -3.34 -8.92 -18.66
N PHE A 53 -4.20 -8.46 -17.75
CA PHE A 53 -4.51 -7.06 -17.56
C PHE A 53 -3.27 -6.24 -17.15
N PHE A 54 -2.48 -6.74 -16.21
CA PHE A 54 -1.29 -6.07 -15.68
C PHE A 54 -0.20 -5.85 -16.73
N THR A 55 -0.07 -6.77 -17.69
CA THR A 55 0.94 -6.73 -18.74
C THR A 55 0.49 -6.03 -20.03
N ALA A 56 -0.81 -5.89 -20.24
CA ALA A 56 -1.35 -5.26 -21.45
C ALA A 56 -1.22 -3.73 -21.40
N ARG A 57 -1.01 -3.11 -22.55
CA ARG A 57 -0.90 -1.63 -22.71
C ARG A 57 -2.24 -0.92 -22.83
N HIS A 58 -3.34 -1.65 -23.02
CA HIS A 58 -4.71 -1.13 -23.11
C HIS A 58 -4.90 0.03 -24.12
N GLY A 59 -4.11 0.04 -25.18
CA GLY A 59 -4.11 1.11 -26.20
C GLY A 59 -3.26 2.32 -25.84
N GLY A 60 -2.64 2.36 -24.66
CA GLY A 60 -1.74 3.43 -24.22
C GLY A 60 -0.26 3.11 -24.43
N GLU A 61 0.57 4.03 -23.97
CA GLU A 61 2.03 3.89 -24.02
C GLU A 61 2.54 2.86 -23.00
N TRP A 62 1.92 2.81 -21.82
CA TRP A 62 2.37 2.02 -20.69
C TRP A 62 1.38 0.92 -20.30
N SER A 63 1.91 -0.10 -19.64
CA SER A 63 1.18 -1.08 -18.84
C SER A 63 1.59 -0.95 -17.36
N CYS A 64 0.91 -1.63 -16.46
CA CYS A 64 1.38 -1.72 -15.07
C CYS A 64 2.80 -2.32 -15.03
N ALA A 65 3.04 -3.34 -15.87
CA ALA A 65 4.33 -3.99 -16.01
C ALA A 65 5.46 -3.07 -16.51
N SER A 66 5.16 -1.98 -17.21
CA SER A 66 6.17 -1.02 -17.67
C SER A 66 6.98 -0.41 -16.51
N CYS A 67 6.36 -0.24 -15.34
CA CYS A 67 7.01 0.27 -14.14
C CYS A 67 7.36 -0.83 -13.14
N HIS A 68 6.50 -1.84 -13.01
CA HIS A 68 6.62 -2.86 -11.96
C HIS A 68 7.29 -4.17 -12.41
N GLY A 69 7.57 -4.32 -13.72
CA GLY A 69 8.02 -5.58 -14.30
C GLY A 69 6.85 -6.55 -14.56
N THR A 70 7.05 -7.51 -15.44
CA THR A 70 6.02 -8.51 -15.81
C THR A 70 5.70 -9.50 -14.68
N VAL A 71 6.66 -9.69 -13.77
CA VAL A 71 6.53 -10.45 -12.52
C VAL A 71 7.06 -9.55 -11.40
N PRO A 72 6.20 -8.79 -10.70
CA PRO A 72 6.61 -7.70 -9.81
C PRO A 72 7.09 -8.18 -8.43
N THR A 73 8.03 -9.14 -8.43
CA THR A 73 8.66 -9.73 -7.23
C THR A 73 9.95 -9.02 -6.84
N GLY A 74 10.50 -8.19 -7.72
CA GLY A 74 11.69 -7.36 -7.49
C GLY A 74 11.36 -5.88 -7.59
N PRO A 75 12.37 -4.99 -7.36
CA PRO A 75 12.21 -3.56 -7.56
C PRO A 75 11.86 -3.21 -9.00
N GLY A 76 10.89 -2.31 -9.13
CA GLY A 76 10.51 -1.70 -10.41
C GLY A 76 11.19 -0.34 -10.61
N LYS A 77 10.85 0.31 -11.72
CA LYS A 77 11.37 1.63 -12.08
C LYS A 77 10.27 2.47 -12.73
N HIS A 78 10.00 3.63 -12.18
CA HIS A 78 8.98 4.52 -12.72
C HIS A 78 9.34 4.96 -14.14
N ALA A 79 8.46 4.72 -15.10
CA ALA A 79 8.75 4.87 -16.54
C ALA A 79 9.22 6.29 -16.92
N SER A 80 8.59 7.34 -16.36
CA SER A 80 8.92 8.72 -16.70
C SER A 80 10.00 9.36 -15.82
N THR A 81 10.08 8.98 -14.52
CA THR A 81 11.00 9.65 -13.57
C THR A 81 12.25 8.84 -13.24
N GLY A 82 12.28 7.57 -13.60
CA GLY A 82 13.37 6.65 -13.28
C GLY A 82 13.50 6.29 -11.80
N LYS A 83 12.58 6.74 -10.94
CA LYS A 83 12.61 6.42 -9.51
C LYS A 83 12.38 4.93 -9.29
N THR A 84 13.17 4.34 -8.37
CA THR A 84 12.96 2.96 -7.93
C THR A 84 11.61 2.82 -7.23
N ILE A 85 10.91 1.72 -7.52
CA ILE A 85 9.65 1.33 -6.92
C ILE A 85 9.90 0.00 -6.19
N GLU A 86 9.44 -0.12 -4.95
CA GLU A 86 9.53 -1.36 -4.20
C GLU A 86 8.74 -2.49 -4.87
N PRO A 87 9.09 -3.76 -4.61
CA PRO A 87 8.34 -4.91 -5.12
C PRO A 87 6.84 -4.75 -4.82
N LEU A 88 6.00 -5.07 -5.79
CA LEU A 88 4.55 -4.92 -5.64
C LEU A 88 3.89 -6.19 -5.11
N ALA A 89 4.47 -7.38 -5.36
CA ALA A 89 3.96 -8.64 -4.85
C ALA A 89 4.09 -8.72 -3.31
N PRO A 90 2.99 -8.95 -2.56
CA PRO A 90 3.01 -8.91 -1.09
C PRO A 90 3.95 -9.91 -0.43
N ALA A 91 4.17 -11.09 -1.06
CA ALA A 91 5.10 -12.09 -0.55
C ALA A 91 6.57 -11.64 -0.58
N PHE A 92 6.90 -10.60 -1.35
CA PHE A 92 8.24 -10.02 -1.48
C PHE A 92 8.35 -8.62 -0.86
N ASN A 93 7.22 -8.02 -0.50
CA ASN A 93 7.13 -6.73 0.19
C ASN A 93 5.98 -6.76 1.19
N PRO A 94 6.23 -7.11 2.46
CA PRO A 94 5.19 -7.21 3.49
C PRO A 94 4.44 -5.89 3.77
N LYS A 95 4.97 -4.75 3.31
CA LYS A 95 4.31 -3.43 3.44
C LYS A 95 3.35 -3.13 2.28
N ALA A 96 3.38 -3.94 1.21
CA ALA A 96 2.46 -3.75 0.09
C ALA A 96 1.01 -4.02 0.53
N PHE A 97 0.11 -3.12 0.17
CA PHE A 97 -1.34 -3.22 0.44
C PHE A 97 -1.76 -3.24 1.92
N THR A 98 -0.96 -2.63 2.80
CA THR A 98 -1.24 -2.55 4.24
C THR A 98 -1.87 -1.23 4.70
N ASP A 99 -2.23 -0.35 3.76
CA ASP A 99 -2.84 0.96 4.01
C ASP A 99 -3.93 1.18 2.94
N THR A 100 -5.19 1.15 3.37
CA THR A 100 -6.36 1.24 2.48
C THR A 100 -6.36 2.53 1.66
N ALA A 101 -6.04 3.66 2.28
CA ALA A 101 -6.03 4.96 1.58
C ALA A 101 -4.94 5.01 0.50
N LYS A 102 -3.78 4.41 0.75
CA LYS A 102 -2.71 4.28 -0.25
C LYS A 102 -3.10 3.34 -1.38
N VAL A 103 -3.74 2.20 -1.09
CA VAL A 103 -4.23 1.27 -2.11
C VAL A 103 -5.20 1.99 -3.05
N ASP A 104 -6.19 2.69 -2.51
CA ASP A 104 -7.18 3.43 -3.31
C ASP A 104 -6.53 4.55 -4.13
N LYS A 105 -5.63 5.30 -3.52
CA LYS A 105 -4.87 6.37 -4.20
C LYS A 105 -4.07 5.83 -5.38
N TRP A 106 -3.32 4.74 -5.18
CA TRP A 106 -2.44 4.21 -6.21
C TRP A 106 -3.21 3.50 -7.32
N PHE A 107 -4.28 2.77 -7.03
CA PHE A 107 -5.15 2.24 -8.08
C PHE A 107 -5.74 3.36 -8.94
N ARG A 108 -6.27 4.42 -8.32
CA ARG A 108 -6.84 5.55 -9.05
C ARG A 108 -5.80 6.22 -9.97
N ARG A 109 -4.59 6.48 -9.47
CA ARG A 109 -3.53 7.12 -10.26
C ARG A 109 -3.03 6.22 -11.37
N ASN A 110 -2.62 5.01 -11.04
CA ASN A 110 -1.99 4.10 -12.00
C ASN A 110 -2.98 3.66 -13.09
N CYS A 111 -4.25 3.39 -12.74
CA CYS A 111 -5.27 3.10 -13.74
C CYS A 111 -5.50 4.28 -14.68
N LYS A 112 -5.51 5.51 -14.16
CA LYS A 112 -5.63 6.71 -15.00
C LYS A 112 -4.44 6.86 -15.94
N ASP A 113 -3.23 6.60 -15.47
CA ASP A 113 -2.02 6.71 -16.28
C ASP A 113 -1.96 5.64 -17.38
N VAL A 114 -2.43 4.42 -17.12
CA VAL A 114 -2.35 3.27 -18.03
C VAL A 114 -3.58 3.16 -18.95
N LEU A 115 -4.78 3.49 -18.43
CA LEU A 115 -6.07 3.26 -19.11
C LEU A 115 -6.79 4.55 -19.50
N SER A 116 -6.31 5.71 -19.04
CA SER A 116 -7.01 7.00 -19.12
C SER A 116 -8.39 7.02 -18.44
N ARG A 117 -8.65 6.04 -17.56
CA ARG A 117 -9.86 5.90 -16.74
C ARG A 117 -9.55 5.24 -15.42
N GLU A 118 -10.51 5.14 -14.52
CA GLU A 118 -10.40 4.28 -13.35
C GLU A 118 -10.55 2.80 -13.74
N CYS A 119 -9.87 1.94 -13.00
CA CYS A 119 -10.10 0.50 -13.07
C CYS A 119 -11.46 0.14 -12.46
N SER A 120 -12.17 -0.79 -13.07
CA SER A 120 -13.35 -1.39 -12.47
C SER A 120 -12.99 -2.20 -11.22
N ALA A 121 -13.98 -2.51 -10.39
CA ALA A 121 -13.77 -3.38 -9.24
C ALA A 121 -13.27 -4.78 -9.64
N ALA A 122 -13.77 -5.32 -10.74
CA ALA A 122 -13.33 -6.61 -11.27
C ALA A 122 -11.86 -6.57 -11.72
N GLU A 123 -11.43 -5.53 -12.42
CA GLU A 123 -10.02 -5.34 -12.81
C GLU A 123 -9.10 -5.24 -11.59
N LYS A 124 -9.52 -4.51 -10.55
CA LYS A 124 -8.78 -4.41 -9.28
C LYS A 124 -8.70 -5.76 -8.56
N ALA A 125 -9.81 -6.52 -8.52
CA ALA A 125 -9.85 -7.86 -7.96
C ALA A 125 -8.90 -8.82 -8.70
N ASP A 126 -8.91 -8.80 -10.03
CA ASP A 126 -8.04 -9.63 -10.86
C ASP A 126 -6.57 -9.29 -10.64
N VAL A 127 -6.21 -8.00 -10.62
CA VAL A 127 -4.83 -7.55 -10.32
C VAL A 127 -4.41 -8.00 -8.92
N MET A 128 -5.25 -7.83 -7.90
CA MET A 128 -4.95 -8.29 -6.55
C MET A 128 -4.79 -9.80 -6.47
N ALA A 129 -5.63 -10.58 -7.19
CA ALA A 129 -5.50 -12.03 -7.29
C ALA A 129 -4.15 -12.43 -7.91
N PHE A 130 -3.73 -11.77 -8.98
CA PHE A 130 -2.42 -11.98 -9.60
C PHE A 130 -1.28 -11.70 -8.61
N LEU A 131 -1.27 -10.52 -8.00
CA LEU A 131 -0.19 -10.11 -7.10
C LEU A 131 -0.07 -11.00 -5.86
N THR A 132 -1.18 -11.43 -5.29
CA THR A 132 -1.20 -12.32 -4.11
C THR A 132 -0.89 -13.77 -4.47
N SER A 133 -1.00 -14.18 -5.73
CA SER A 133 -0.63 -15.52 -6.21
C SER A 133 0.88 -15.72 -6.33
N LEU A 134 1.65 -14.61 -6.44
CA LEU A 134 3.11 -14.67 -6.57
C LEU A 134 3.73 -15.07 -5.22
N LYS A 135 4.53 -16.13 -5.25
CA LYS A 135 5.22 -16.70 -4.07
C LYS A 135 6.72 -16.78 -4.33
N PRO A 136 7.55 -16.81 -3.27
CA PRO A 136 8.98 -17.11 -3.37
C PRO A 136 9.25 -18.46 -3.99
#